data_faf023af2d257856ab1c988c99efcacc
#
_entry.id   faf023af2d257856ab1c988c99efcacc
#
_cell.length_a   1.000
_cell.length_b   1.000
_cell.length_c   1.000
_cell.angle_alpha   90.00
_cell.angle_beta   90.00
_cell.angle_gamma   90.00
#
_symmetry.space_group_name_H-M   'P 1'
#
loop_
_entity.id
_entity.type
_entity.pdbx_description
1 polymer ?
#
loop_
_entity_poly.entity_id
_entity_poly.type
_entity_poly.pdbx_seq_one_letter_code
_entity_poly.pdbx_strand_id
1 'polypeptide(L)'
;MSSIKEREKQLFEEWREKIGEEFCVNGGLQFRGDFFLGEPYDGFCNWDRKEGDEEMLWKKSAKRVLILTKDLNEPEDTWDIRIESCGRKPVPEKEKNDPQIQYQNIGFYRKLKRWVYGIFKSTNESDIPTFDYVYGNSDELAKFYEQAPLVRINCKMKNGGNTVSNNELLSYINKDKEFLIQQIKMYQPNVIVCCGNQNEENIILTQLVRGIYGDLKVIENTGNWVYYSKDSNVLVIDSYHPSSTKNGDEWQYDEFLKNFYRGVKEVNFVFSPLIK
;
A
#
# COMPACT_ATOMS: atom_id res chain seq x y z
N MET A 1 19.41 11.15 13.80
CA MET A 1 18.04 11.29 13.25
C MET A 1 17.18 10.24 13.91
N SER A 2 15.97 10.58 14.36
CA SER A 2 14.99 9.63 14.89
C SER A 2 14.66 8.54 13.86
N SER A 3 14.34 7.35 14.32
CA SER A 3 13.90 6.24 13.47
C SER A 3 12.56 6.56 12.78
N ILE A 4 12.21 5.82 11.73
CA ILE A 4 10.88 5.94 11.11
C ILE A 4 9.82 5.61 12.17
N LYS A 5 10.05 4.58 12.96
CA LYS A 5 9.15 4.12 14.02
C LYS A 5 8.89 5.19 15.09
N GLU A 6 9.92 5.89 15.54
CA GLU A 6 9.76 6.99 16.49
C GLU A 6 8.96 8.15 15.91
N ARG A 7 9.21 8.47 14.65
CA ARG A 7 8.46 9.52 13.92
C ARG A 7 7.01 9.11 13.66
N GLU A 8 6.74 7.84 13.31
CA GLU A 8 5.38 7.31 13.20
C GLU A 8 4.63 7.46 14.53
N LYS A 9 5.25 7.04 15.62
CA LYS A 9 4.64 7.11 16.95
C LYS A 9 4.27 8.55 17.29
N GLN A 10 5.20 9.48 17.16
CA GLN A 10 4.95 10.90 17.43
C GLN A 10 3.82 11.45 16.53
N LEU A 11 3.88 11.20 15.23
CA LEU A 11 2.86 11.66 14.28
C LEU A 11 1.47 11.15 14.63
N PHE A 12 1.35 9.86 14.99
CA PHE A 12 0.06 9.28 15.34
C PHE A 12 -0.47 9.74 16.70
N GLU A 13 0.40 10.06 17.66
CA GLU A 13 0.01 10.67 18.92
C GLU A 13 -0.57 12.07 18.69
N GLU A 14 0.13 12.93 17.94
CA GLU A 14 -0.35 14.27 17.59
C GLU A 14 -1.66 14.23 16.78
N TRP A 15 -1.78 13.26 15.87
CA TRP A 15 -2.98 13.12 15.06
C TRP A 15 -4.18 12.61 15.86
N ARG A 16 -3.94 11.67 16.79
CA ARG A 16 -4.97 11.18 17.72
C ARG A 16 -5.48 12.29 18.62
N GLU A 17 -4.62 13.15 19.13
CA GLU A 17 -5.02 14.32 19.93
C GLU A 17 -5.98 15.22 19.15
N LYS A 18 -5.78 15.36 17.85
CA LYS A 18 -6.64 16.18 16.97
C LYS A 18 -7.97 15.53 16.64
N ILE A 19 -8.00 14.20 16.40
CA ILE A 19 -9.22 13.48 15.96
C ILE A 19 -10.03 12.97 17.16
N GLY A 20 -9.37 12.61 18.26
CA GLY A 20 -10.00 12.00 19.44
C GLY A 20 -10.09 10.47 19.36
N GLU A 21 -11.06 9.91 20.07
CA GLU A 21 -11.24 8.45 20.27
C GLU A 21 -11.51 7.67 18.97
N GLU A 22 -12.00 8.33 17.92
CA GLU A 22 -12.29 7.72 16.63
C GLU A 22 -11.03 7.53 15.75
N PHE A 23 -9.84 7.87 16.26
CA PHE A 23 -8.61 7.72 15.51
C PHE A 23 -8.22 6.25 15.34
N CYS A 24 -8.05 5.82 14.08
CA CYS A 24 -7.47 4.54 13.71
C CYS A 24 -6.09 4.75 13.08
N VAL A 25 -5.15 3.85 13.35
CA VAL A 25 -3.86 3.87 12.64
C VAL A 25 -4.09 3.47 11.18
N ASN A 26 -4.11 4.46 10.31
CA ASN A 26 -4.48 4.34 8.90
C ASN A 26 -3.45 3.65 8.03
N GLY A 27 -2.27 3.45 8.54
CA GLY A 27 -1.19 2.88 7.75
C GLY A 27 0.17 3.21 8.28
N GLY A 28 1.16 2.68 7.61
CA GLY A 28 2.55 2.87 7.95
C GLY A 28 3.41 1.81 7.32
N LEU A 29 4.63 1.70 7.84
CA LEU A 29 5.56 0.67 7.43
C LEU A 29 5.02 -0.70 7.84
N GLN A 30 4.82 -1.56 6.84
CA GLN A 30 4.26 -2.89 7.03
C GLN A 30 5.15 -3.72 7.94
N PHE A 31 4.55 -4.34 8.95
CA PHE A 31 5.24 -5.25 9.84
C PHE A 31 5.60 -6.54 9.14
N ARG A 32 6.72 -7.13 9.52
CA ARG A 32 7.25 -8.36 8.94
C ARG A 32 7.53 -9.39 10.03
N GLY A 33 7.61 -10.66 9.64
CA GLY A 33 8.07 -11.73 10.49
C GLY A 33 7.02 -12.80 10.77
N ASP A 34 7.42 -13.78 11.59
CA ASP A 34 6.54 -14.82 12.08
C ASP A 34 5.64 -14.24 13.18
N PHE A 35 4.48 -13.82 12.80
CA PHE A 35 3.54 -13.11 13.67
C PHE A 35 2.78 -14.03 14.63
N PHE A 36 2.98 -15.31 14.54
CA PHE A 36 2.25 -16.29 15.33
C PHE A 36 3.14 -16.92 16.39
N LEU A 37 3.40 -16.20 17.47
CA LEU A 37 4.06 -16.75 18.65
C LEU A 37 3.12 -16.94 19.85
N GLY A 38 1.80 -16.70 19.68
CA GLY A 38 0.86 -16.75 20.78
C GLY A 38 -0.47 -17.44 20.47
N GLU A 39 -1.16 -17.85 21.52
CA GLU A 39 -2.53 -18.34 21.47
C GLU A 39 -3.49 -17.20 21.07
N PRO A 40 -4.60 -17.49 20.38
CA PRO A 40 -5.62 -16.51 20.08
C PRO A 40 -6.13 -15.82 21.36
N TYR A 41 -6.11 -14.53 21.40
CA TYR A 41 -6.69 -13.74 22.49
C TYR A 41 -8.09 -13.30 22.06
N ASP A 42 -9.13 -13.68 22.82
CA ASP A 42 -10.55 -13.37 22.56
C ASP A 42 -11.01 -13.55 21.09
N GLY A 43 -10.50 -14.58 20.42
CA GLY A 43 -10.79 -14.84 19.02
C GLY A 43 -9.91 -14.03 18.04
N PHE A 44 -9.07 -13.16 18.54
CA PHE A 44 -8.01 -12.47 17.80
C PHE A 44 -6.67 -13.07 18.15
N CYS A 45 -5.74 -12.98 17.22
CA CYS A 45 -4.38 -13.41 17.50
C CYS A 45 -3.67 -12.35 18.31
N ASN A 46 -3.07 -12.79 19.40
CA ASN A 46 -2.07 -11.98 20.07
C ASN A 46 -0.82 -11.97 19.18
N TRP A 47 -0.65 -10.89 18.45
CA TRP A 47 0.48 -10.65 17.59
C TRP A 47 1.68 -10.26 18.44
N ASP A 48 2.39 -11.25 18.96
CA ASP A 48 3.65 -10.99 19.63
C ASP A 48 4.66 -10.57 18.57
N ARG A 49 4.79 -9.27 18.46
CA ARG A 49 5.63 -8.59 17.53
C ARG A 49 7.09 -8.73 17.95
N LYS A 50 7.84 -9.56 17.28
CA LYS A 50 9.26 -9.27 17.18
C LYS A 50 9.37 -7.92 16.45
N GLU A 51 9.82 -6.88 17.15
CA GLU A 51 10.25 -5.66 16.49
C GLU A 51 11.18 -6.06 15.37
N GLY A 52 10.68 -5.85 14.17
CA GLY A 52 11.30 -6.43 13.04
C GLY A 52 12.37 -5.53 12.47
N ASP A 53 12.97 -6.02 11.47
CA ASP A 53 13.94 -5.34 10.64
C ASP A 53 13.27 -4.51 9.52
N GLU A 54 11.94 -4.27 9.61
CA GLU A 54 11.14 -3.61 8.57
C GLU A 54 11.70 -2.25 8.16
N GLU A 55 12.14 -1.43 9.12
CA GLU A 55 12.74 -0.13 8.80
C GLU A 55 14.07 -0.27 8.07
N MET A 56 14.91 -1.21 8.51
CA MET A 56 16.18 -1.48 7.87
C MET A 56 15.97 -1.98 6.44
N LEU A 57 15.03 -2.89 6.24
CA LEU A 57 14.71 -3.44 4.92
C LEU A 57 14.12 -2.38 4.00
N TRP A 58 13.24 -1.54 4.52
CA TRP A 58 12.74 -0.38 3.79
C TRP A 58 13.88 0.51 3.31
N LYS A 59 14.79 0.88 4.21
CA LYS A 59 15.92 1.75 3.88
C LYS A 59 16.91 1.12 2.89
N LYS A 60 17.09 -0.20 2.97
CA LYS A 60 17.94 -0.97 2.03
C LYS A 60 17.25 -1.32 0.72
N SER A 61 15.93 -1.21 0.65
CA SER A 61 15.21 -1.51 -0.59
C SER A 61 15.49 -0.47 -1.66
N ALA A 62 15.90 -0.94 -2.83
CA ALA A 62 16.00 -0.08 -4.00
C ALA A 62 14.61 0.44 -4.44
N LYS A 63 13.58 -0.39 -4.30
CA LYS A 63 12.18 -0.05 -4.58
C LYS A 63 11.45 0.17 -3.26
N ARG A 64 11.21 1.41 -2.89
CA ARG A 64 10.45 1.79 -1.70
C ARG A 64 9.01 2.12 -2.12
N VAL A 65 8.17 1.10 -2.07
CA VAL A 65 6.80 1.16 -2.58
C VAL A 65 5.84 1.59 -1.48
N LEU A 66 5.20 2.72 -1.69
CA LEU A 66 4.11 3.22 -0.86
C LEU A 66 2.79 3.07 -1.60
N ILE A 67 1.81 2.45 -0.96
CA ILE A 67 0.48 2.20 -1.51
C ILE A 67 -0.53 3.09 -0.80
N LEU A 68 -1.16 3.99 -1.56
CA LEU A 68 -2.25 4.82 -1.08
C LEU A 68 -3.59 4.17 -1.44
N THR A 69 -4.43 4.01 -0.44
CA THR A 69 -5.80 3.51 -0.56
C THR A 69 -6.79 4.52 0.02
N LYS A 70 -8.09 4.33 -0.25
CA LYS A 70 -9.12 5.29 0.10
C LYS A 70 -9.53 5.19 1.56
N ASP A 71 -10.02 4.03 1.97
CA ASP A 71 -10.72 3.82 3.23
C ASP A 71 -10.41 2.45 3.84
N LEU A 72 -10.64 2.36 5.13
CA LEU A 72 -10.71 1.14 5.92
C LEU A 72 -12.14 0.63 5.87
N ASN A 73 -12.30 -0.63 5.49
CA ASN A 73 -13.59 -1.31 5.43
C ASN A 73 -13.85 -2.11 6.71
N GLU A 74 -13.60 -1.50 7.88
CA GLU A 74 -13.79 -2.15 9.17
C GLU A 74 -14.66 -1.28 10.07
N PRO A 75 -15.69 -1.86 10.72
CA PRO A 75 -16.61 -1.13 11.57
C PRO A 75 -16.11 -0.91 13.00
N GLU A 76 -14.97 -1.46 13.40
CA GLU A 76 -14.51 -1.45 14.78
C GLU A 76 -13.63 -0.25 15.13
N ASP A 77 -13.73 0.20 16.38
CA ASP A 77 -13.26 1.52 16.85
C ASP A 77 -11.75 1.66 17.00
N THR A 78 -10.99 0.58 17.02
CA THR A 78 -9.53 0.64 17.15
C THR A 78 -8.86 -0.42 16.32
N TRP A 79 -8.20 -0.02 15.23
CA TRP A 79 -7.41 -0.96 14.50
C TRP A 79 -6.12 -0.32 13.97
N ASP A 80 -5.13 -1.16 13.75
CA ASP A 80 -3.85 -0.77 13.18
C ASP A 80 -3.64 -1.56 11.88
N ILE A 81 -3.75 -0.88 10.75
CA ILE A 81 -3.65 -1.51 9.43
C ILE A 81 -2.27 -2.13 9.18
N ARG A 82 -1.24 -1.71 9.88
CA ARG A 82 0.10 -2.27 9.75
C ARG A 82 0.12 -3.73 10.22
N ILE A 83 -0.73 -4.06 11.21
CA ILE A 83 -0.93 -5.43 11.71
C ILE A 83 -1.79 -6.23 10.72
N GLU A 84 -2.88 -5.64 10.27
CA GLU A 84 -3.85 -6.28 9.36
C GLU A 84 -3.28 -6.58 7.97
N SER A 85 -2.33 -5.77 7.49
CA SER A 85 -1.73 -5.97 6.18
C SER A 85 -0.64 -7.03 6.15
N CYS A 86 -0.25 -7.53 7.31
CA CYS A 86 0.82 -8.50 7.47
C CYS A 86 0.32 -9.71 8.22
N GLY A 87 0.68 -10.83 7.72
CA GLY A 87 0.49 -12.08 8.41
C GLY A 87 -0.83 -12.75 8.10
N ARG A 88 -0.84 -14.03 8.37
CA ARG A 88 -2.02 -14.87 8.26
C ARG A 88 -2.77 -14.77 9.58
N LYS A 89 -4.00 -14.29 9.56
CA LYS A 89 -4.88 -14.52 10.73
C LYS A 89 -4.90 -16.03 10.98
N PRO A 90 -4.65 -16.52 12.21
CA PRO A 90 -4.84 -17.93 12.49
C PRO A 90 -6.30 -18.25 12.21
N VAL A 91 -6.49 -19.14 11.28
CA VAL A 91 -7.82 -19.67 10.98
C VAL A 91 -8.11 -20.72 12.04
N PRO A 92 -9.20 -20.63 12.80
CA PRO A 92 -9.60 -21.68 13.70
C PRO A 92 -9.60 -23.03 12.98
N GLU A 93 -9.20 -24.11 13.66
CA GLU A 93 -9.05 -25.45 13.06
C GLU A 93 -10.26 -25.87 12.23
N LYS A 94 -11.47 -25.54 12.72
CA LYS A 94 -12.75 -25.79 12.04
C LYS A 94 -12.97 -24.99 10.74
N GLU A 95 -12.17 -23.95 10.49
CA GLU A 95 -12.32 -23.02 9.40
C GLU A 95 -11.14 -23.06 8.42
N LYS A 96 -10.13 -23.91 8.71
CA LYS A 96 -8.91 -24.05 7.88
C LYS A 96 -9.18 -24.36 6.41
N ASN A 97 -10.34 -24.94 6.12
CA ASN A 97 -10.73 -25.31 4.77
C ASN A 97 -11.66 -24.28 4.10
N ASP A 98 -12.00 -23.18 4.77
CA ASP A 98 -12.79 -22.12 4.15
C ASP A 98 -11.86 -21.11 3.43
N PRO A 99 -11.82 -21.12 2.09
CA PRO A 99 -10.96 -20.21 1.33
C PRO A 99 -11.34 -18.74 1.48
N GLN A 100 -12.52 -18.41 2.01
CA GLN A 100 -12.94 -17.02 2.25
C GLN A 100 -12.27 -16.43 3.49
N ILE A 101 -11.80 -17.25 4.41
CA ILE A 101 -11.19 -16.82 5.68
C ILE A 101 -9.70 -16.56 5.55
N GLN A 102 -9.08 -17.02 4.48
CA GLN A 102 -7.70 -16.64 4.18
C GLN A 102 -7.66 -15.18 3.70
N TYR A 103 -7.32 -14.30 4.61
CA TYR A 103 -7.13 -12.87 4.40
C TYR A 103 -6.56 -12.50 3.02
N GLN A 104 -5.51 -13.19 2.57
CA GLN A 104 -4.89 -12.92 1.28
C GLN A 104 -5.69 -13.42 0.05
N ASN A 105 -6.77 -14.14 0.26
CA ASN A 105 -7.69 -14.56 -0.80
C ASN A 105 -8.84 -13.58 -1.02
N ILE A 106 -9.01 -12.58 -0.14
CA ILE A 106 -9.91 -11.45 -0.39
C ILE A 106 -9.46 -10.75 -1.66
N GLY A 107 -10.40 -10.37 -2.53
CA GLY A 107 -10.12 -9.80 -3.84
C GLY A 107 -9.13 -8.64 -3.83
N PHE A 108 -9.17 -7.79 -2.80
CA PHE A 108 -8.22 -6.70 -2.58
C PHE A 108 -6.76 -7.19 -2.48
N TYR A 109 -6.48 -8.10 -1.54
CA TYR A 109 -5.11 -8.59 -1.31
C TYR A 109 -4.62 -9.51 -2.40
N ARG A 110 -5.53 -10.27 -3.03
CA ARG A 110 -5.22 -11.13 -4.16
C ARG A 110 -4.62 -10.34 -5.33
N LYS A 111 -5.16 -9.16 -5.63
CA LYS A 111 -4.60 -8.29 -6.67
C LYS A 111 -3.36 -7.55 -6.19
N LEU A 112 -3.42 -6.98 -5.00
CA LEU A 112 -2.33 -6.20 -4.46
C LEU A 112 -1.03 -7.00 -4.36
N LYS A 113 -1.09 -8.24 -3.87
CA LYS A 113 0.10 -9.10 -3.80
C LYS A 113 0.70 -9.42 -5.17
N ARG A 114 -0.13 -9.54 -6.23
CA ARG A 114 0.34 -9.75 -7.60
C ARG A 114 1.06 -8.49 -8.12
N TRP A 115 0.49 -7.32 -7.93
CA TRP A 115 1.12 -6.07 -8.32
C TRP A 115 2.45 -5.84 -7.59
N VAL A 116 2.45 -6.04 -6.28
CA VAL A 116 3.66 -5.93 -5.46
C VAL A 116 4.73 -6.92 -5.93
N TYR A 117 4.35 -8.17 -6.16
CA TYR A 117 5.27 -9.18 -6.69
C TYR A 117 5.87 -8.75 -8.02
N GLY A 118 5.04 -8.31 -8.98
CA GLY A 118 5.48 -7.81 -10.26
C GLY A 118 6.41 -6.60 -10.16
N ILE A 119 6.09 -5.60 -9.32
CA ILE A 119 6.97 -4.45 -9.09
C ILE A 119 8.36 -4.89 -8.57
N PHE A 120 8.40 -5.78 -7.60
CA PHE A 120 9.67 -6.14 -6.97
C PHE A 120 10.50 -7.13 -7.79
N LYS A 121 9.87 -8.05 -8.48
CA LYS A 121 10.55 -9.15 -9.20
C LYS A 121 11.01 -8.76 -10.60
N SER A 122 10.44 -7.73 -11.20
CA SER A 122 10.83 -7.29 -12.54
C SER A 122 11.80 -6.10 -12.49
N THR A 123 12.58 -5.96 -13.52
CA THR A 123 13.47 -4.82 -13.76
C THR A 123 13.04 -3.98 -14.96
N ASN A 124 12.29 -4.58 -15.87
CA ASN A 124 11.78 -3.98 -17.09
C ASN A 124 10.51 -4.69 -17.56
N GLU A 125 9.91 -4.22 -18.66
CA GLU A 125 8.66 -4.77 -19.20
C GLU A 125 8.79 -6.24 -19.66
N SER A 126 9.95 -6.67 -20.14
CA SER A 126 10.13 -8.02 -20.70
C SER A 126 10.30 -9.12 -19.65
N ASP A 127 10.59 -8.77 -18.41
CA ASP A 127 10.78 -9.71 -17.32
C ASP A 127 9.61 -9.72 -16.30
N ILE A 128 8.50 -9.06 -16.65
CA ILE A 128 7.27 -9.10 -15.85
C ILE A 128 6.75 -10.56 -15.80
N PRO A 129 6.54 -11.13 -14.60
CA PRO A 129 5.92 -12.44 -14.49
C PRO A 129 4.56 -12.46 -15.18
N THR A 130 4.26 -13.51 -15.94
CA THR A 130 2.97 -13.64 -16.63
C THR A 130 1.82 -13.71 -15.63
N PHE A 131 0.62 -13.32 -16.06
CA PHE A 131 -0.58 -13.42 -15.22
C PHE A 131 -0.82 -14.87 -14.78
N ASP A 132 -0.65 -15.84 -15.66
CA ASP A 132 -0.79 -17.27 -15.34
C ASP A 132 0.16 -17.70 -14.22
N TYR A 133 1.41 -17.22 -14.25
CA TYR A 133 2.36 -17.50 -13.18
C TYR A 133 1.88 -16.95 -11.83
N VAL A 134 1.55 -15.67 -11.77
CA VAL A 134 1.11 -15.04 -10.50
C VAL A 134 -0.26 -15.52 -10.04
N TYR A 135 -1.09 -16.02 -10.97
CA TYR A 135 -2.36 -16.64 -10.64
C TYR A 135 -2.17 -18.03 -10.03
N GLY A 136 -1.29 -18.85 -10.61
CA GLY A 136 -1.03 -20.23 -10.17
C GLY A 136 -0.19 -20.35 -8.90
N ASN A 137 0.63 -19.33 -8.55
CA ASN A 137 1.58 -19.39 -7.43
C ASN A 137 1.16 -18.53 -6.24
N SER A 138 -0.14 -18.55 -5.91
CA SER A 138 -0.75 -17.67 -4.88
C SER A 138 -0.05 -17.73 -3.52
N ASP A 139 0.42 -18.92 -3.08
CA ASP A 139 1.10 -19.07 -1.79
C ASP A 139 2.50 -18.47 -1.78
N GLU A 140 3.24 -18.57 -2.87
CA GLU A 140 4.53 -17.90 -3.02
C GLU A 140 4.35 -16.38 -2.93
N LEU A 141 3.37 -15.85 -3.66
CA LEU A 141 3.08 -14.43 -3.66
C LEU A 141 2.63 -13.95 -2.28
N ALA A 142 1.87 -14.77 -1.56
CA ALA A 142 1.44 -14.47 -0.20
C ALA A 142 2.64 -14.33 0.75
N LYS A 143 3.54 -15.31 0.73
CA LYS A 143 4.78 -15.28 1.51
C LYS A 143 5.67 -14.09 1.13
N PHE A 144 5.76 -13.80 -0.17
CA PHE A 144 6.52 -12.65 -0.65
C PHE A 144 5.92 -11.33 -0.16
N TYR A 145 4.60 -11.17 -0.26
CA TYR A 145 3.89 -9.97 0.19
C TYR A 145 4.08 -9.71 1.68
N GLU A 146 4.00 -10.75 2.51
CA GLU A 146 4.27 -10.67 3.96
C GLU A 146 5.70 -10.22 4.29
N GLN A 147 6.65 -10.48 3.40
CA GLN A 147 8.06 -10.17 3.58
C GLN A 147 8.50 -8.86 2.88
N ALA A 148 7.70 -8.35 1.96
CA ALA A 148 8.06 -7.19 1.19
C ALA A 148 8.13 -5.91 2.05
N PRO A 149 9.16 -5.07 1.88
CA PRO A 149 9.23 -3.79 2.56
C PRO A 149 8.24 -2.82 1.90
N LEU A 150 7.07 -2.68 2.49
CA LEU A 150 5.96 -1.88 1.98
C LEU A 150 5.53 -0.83 3.01
N VAL A 151 5.08 0.31 2.51
CA VAL A 151 4.24 1.25 3.25
C VAL A 151 2.85 1.21 2.64
N ARG A 152 1.84 1.10 3.47
CA ARG A 152 0.44 1.23 3.06
C ARG A 152 -0.24 2.28 3.90
N ILE A 153 -0.98 3.19 3.26
CA ILE A 153 -1.72 4.28 3.91
C ILE A 153 -3.12 4.33 3.33
N ASN A 154 -4.12 4.31 4.20
CA ASN A 154 -5.46 4.75 3.84
C ASN A 154 -5.59 6.25 4.12
N CYS A 155 -6.21 6.98 3.20
CA CYS A 155 -6.32 8.44 3.33
C CYS A 155 -7.42 8.91 4.27
N LYS A 156 -8.26 7.99 4.80
CA LYS A 156 -9.24 8.25 5.84
C LYS A 156 -8.79 7.62 7.15
N MET A 157 -8.79 8.40 8.21
CA MET A 157 -8.25 8.05 9.54
C MET A 157 -9.26 7.43 10.48
N LYS A 158 -10.48 7.34 10.06
CA LYS A 158 -11.57 6.76 10.83
C LYS A 158 -11.99 5.44 10.22
N ASN A 159 -12.53 4.57 11.06
CA ASN A 159 -13.27 3.41 10.59
C ASN A 159 -14.35 3.84 9.59
N GLY A 160 -14.69 2.96 8.69
CA GLY A 160 -15.62 3.23 7.60
C GLY A 160 -16.48 2.04 7.25
N GLY A 161 -17.50 2.30 6.43
CA GLY A 161 -18.30 1.27 5.80
C GLY A 161 -17.63 0.72 4.52
N ASN A 162 -18.36 -0.13 3.82
CA ASN A 162 -17.88 -0.81 2.60
C ASN A 162 -17.54 0.15 1.44
N THR A 163 -17.95 1.40 1.50
CA THR A 163 -17.70 2.40 0.46
C THR A 163 -17.58 3.80 1.06
N VAL A 164 -16.66 4.57 0.51
CA VAL A 164 -16.53 5.99 0.78
C VAL A 164 -16.80 6.76 -0.52
N SER A 165 -17.64 7.79 -0.46
CA SER A 165 -17.86 8.66 -1.62
C SER A 165 -16.63 9.55 -1.85
N ASN A 166 -16.43 10.00 -3.09
CA ASN A 166 -15.30 10.88 -3.41
C ASN A 166 -15.36 12.22 -2.65
N ASN A 167 -16.54 12.78 -2.47
CA ASN A 167 -16.71 14.03 -1.70
C ASN A 167 -16.37 13.82 -0.22
N GLU A 168 -16.78 12.72 0.35
CA GLU A 168 -16.44 12.35 1.73
C GLU A 168 -14.93 12.14 1.88
N LEU A 169 -14.31 11.33 0.99
CA LEU A 169 -12.87 11.11 0.99
C LEU A 169 -12.09 12.42 0.87
N LEU A 170 -12.50 13.30 -0.04
CA LEU A 170 -11.87 14.61 -0.24
C LEU A 170 -11.98 15.49 1.01
N SER A 171 -13.13 15.43 1.71
CA SER A 171 -13.31 16.13 2.98
C SER A 171 -12.33 15.66 4.05
N TYR A 172 -12.14 14.34 4.20
CA TYR A 172 -11.14 13.76 5.13
C TYR A 172 -9.72 14.15 4.73
N ILE A 173 -9.37 14.01 3.46
CA ILE A 173 -8.03 14.39 2.96
C ILE A 173 -7.75 15.86 3.25
N ASN A 174 -8.69 16.76 2.99
CA ASN A 174 -8.49 18.18 3.22
C ASN A 174 -8.36 18.52 4.71
N LYS A 175 -9.13 17.84 5.57
CA LYS A 175 -9.09 18.04 7.03
C LYS A 175 -7.75 17.60 7.61
N ASP A 176 -7.20 16.51 7.11
CA ASP A 176 -6.00 15.86 7.67
C ASP A 176 -4.78 15.98 6.76
N LYS A 177 -4.84 16.88 5.77
CA LYS A 177 -3.85 17.05 4.70
C LYS A 177 -2.42 17.17 5.22
N GLU A 178 -2.19 17.95 6.27
CA GLU A 178 -0.86 18.19 6.81
C GLU A 178 -0.23 16.92 7.38
N PHE A 179 -1.03 16.12 8.10
CA PHE A 179 -0.57 14.84 8.65
C PHE A 179 -0.31 13.82 7.54
N LEU A 180 -1.19 13.73 6.54
CA LEU A 180 -0.99 12.84 5.40
C LEU A 180 0.29 13.21 4.63
N ILE A 181 0.56 14.50 4.43
CA ILE A 181 1.78 14.98 3.79
C ILE A 181 3.01 14.59 4.62
N GLN A 182 2.98 14.81 5.94
CA GLN A 182 4.07 14.44 6.83
C GLN A 182 4.30 12.93 6.82
N GLN A 183 3.21 12.14 6.89
CA GLN A 183 3.27 10.70 6.85
C GLN A 183 3.92 10.18 5.56
N ILE A 184 3.47 10.66 4.39
CA ILE A 184 4.03 10.23 3.10
C ILE A 184 5.51 10.63 2.98
N LYS A 185 5.85 11.87 3.32
CA LYS A 185 7.24 12.37 3.24
C LYS A 185 8.19 11.67 4.19
N MET A 186 7.70 11.25 5.35
CA MET A 186 8.50 10.57 6.37
C MET A 186 9.16 9.29 5.84
N TYR A 187 8.46 8.54 4.98
CA TYR A 187 8.98 7.29 4.42
C TYR A 187 9.94 7.50 3.27
N GLN A 188 9.94 8.65 2.62
CA GLN A 188 10.76 8.89 1.42
C GLN A 188 10.59 7.79 0.35
N PRO A 189 9.36 7.48 -0.08
CA PRO A 189 9.12 6.49 -1.11
C PRO A 189 9.74 6.94 -2.42
N ASN A 190 10.13 6.00 -3.28
CA ASN A 190 10.46 6.31 -4.66
C ASN A 190 9.45 5.72 -5.67
N VAL A 191 8.49 4.94 -5.17
CA VAL A 191 7.31 4.49 -5.92
C VAL A 191 6.08 4.73 -5.08
N ILE A 192 5.06 5.39 -5.63
CA ILE A 192 3.75 5.57 -4.99
C ILE A 192 2.69 4.98 -5.90
N VAL A 193 1.90 4.05 -5.36
CA VAL A 193 0.75 3.46 -6.04
C VAL A 193 -0.52 4.08 -5.49
N CYS A 194 -1.23 4.87 -6.29
CA CYS A 194 -2.52 5.46 -5.95
C CYS A 194 -3.63 4.50 -6.35
N CYS A 195 -4.18 3.76 -5.40
CA CYS A 195 -5.27 2.80 -5.61
C CYS A 195 -6.62 3.52 -5.60
N GLY A 196 -6.86 4.35 -6.60
CA GLY A 196 -8.07 5.12 -6.77
C GLY A 196 -9.08 4.49 -7.73
N ASN A 197 -9.68 5.32 -8.52
CA ASN A 197 -10.42 4.95 -9.70
C ASN A 197 -9.81 5.70 -10.87
N GLN A 198 -9.50 4.99 -11.93
CA GLN A 198 -9.06 5.60 -13.18
C GLN A 198 -10.22 6.24 -13.96
N ASN A 199 -11.01 7.05 -13.33
CA ASN A 199 -11.89 7.95 -14.07
C ASN A 199 -11.24 9.32 -14.01
N GLU A 200 -11.14 9.99 -15.13
CA GLU A 200 -10.53 11.34 -15.28
C GLU A 200 -11.06 12.35 -14.25
N GLU A 201 -12.26 12.14 -13.74
CA GLU A 201 -12.89 13.00 -12.72
C GLU A 201 -12.46 12.69 -11.28
N ASN A 202 -11.73 11.60 -10.99
CA ASN A 202 -11.56 11.06 -9.64
C ASN A 202 -10.13 10.65 -9.26
N ILE A 203 -9.16 11.41 -9.68
CA ILE A 203 -7.74 11.21 -9.31
C ILE A 203 -7.38 11.83 -7.95
N ILE A 204 -8.27 11.71 -6.96
CA ILE A 204 -8.13 12.39 -5.65
C ILE A 204 -6.80 12.04 -4.99
N LEU A 205 -6.40 10.76 -5.00
CA LEU A 205 -5.15 10.32 -4.41
C LEU A 205 -3.94 10.88 -5.16
N THR A 206 -3.99 10.90 -6.48
CA THR A 206 -2.94 11.50 -7.31
C THR A 206 -2.88 13.01 -7.13
N GLN A 207 -4.00 13.69 -6.91
CA GLN A 207 -4.02 15.11 -6.57
C GLN A 207 -3.38 15.39 -5.20
N LEU A 208 -3.61 14.54 -4.21
CA LEU A 208 -2.90 14.62 -2.93
C LEU A 208 -1.39 14.55 -3.15
N VAL A 209 -0.93 13.57 -3.94
CA VAL A 209 0.49 13.37 -4.23
C VAL A 209 1.06 14.54 -5.04
N ARG A 210 0.31 15.12 -5.98
CA ARG A 210 0.69 16.37 -6.67
C ARG A 210 0.86 17.54 -5.72
N GLY A 211 0.04 17.63 -4.69
CA GLY A 211 0.20 18.63 -3.63
C GLY A 211 1.47 18.46 -2.79
N ILE A 212 2.05 17.24 -2.78
CA ILE A 212 3.30 16.93 -2.10
C ILE A 212 4.51 17.18 -2.99
N TYR A 213 4.42 16.78 -4.26
CA TYR A 213 5.47 16.86 -5.27
C TYR A 213 4.99 17.79 -6.39
N GLY A 214 5.28 19.09 -6.25
CA GLY A 214 4.72 20.13 -7.11
C GLY A 214 5.16 20.07 -8.59
N ASP A 215 6.26 19.36 -8.88
CA ASP A 215 6.78 19.12 -10.23
C ASP A 215 6.27 17.82 -10.89
N LEU A 216 5.29 17.15 -10.27
CA LEU A 216 4.77 15.86 -10.75
C LEU A 216 4.09 16.02 -12.12
N LYS A 217 4.66 15.38 -13.15
CA LYS A 217 4.16 15.40 -14.53
C LYS A 217 3.81 14.00 -15.01
N VAL A 218 2.79 13.91 -15.85
CA VAL A 218 2.45 12.66 -16.54
C VAL A 218 3.59 12.29 -17.49
N ILE A 219 3.88 10.99 -17.57
CA ILE A 219 4.83 10.43 -18.53
C ILE A 219 4.07 10.03 -19.80
N GLU A 220 4.53 10.51 -20.97
CA GLU A 220 3.98 10.11 -22.25
C GLU A 220 4.05 8.58 -22.47
N ASN A 221 3.19 8.06 -23.33
CA ASN A 221 3.12 6.63 -23.69
C ASN A 221 2.76 5.67 -22.55
N THR A 222 2.32 6.18 -21.38
CA THR A 222 1.87 5.37 -20.25
C THR A 222 0.34 5.39 -20.07
N GLY A 223 -0.42 5.78 -21.08
CA GLY A 223 -1.88 5.88 -20.99
C GLY A 223 -2.37 6.82 -19.88
N ASN A 224 -1.59 7.80 -19.48
CA ASN A 224 -1.81 8.72 -18.35
C ASN A 224 -1.82 8.03 -16.97
N TRP A 225 -1.24 6.84 -16.87
CA TRP A 225 -1.19 6.11 -15.59
C TRP A 225 0.00 6.51 -14.74
N VAL A 226 1.12 6.90 -15.36
CA VAL A 226 2.38 7.10 -14.64
C VAL A 226 2.80 8.56 -14.67
N TYR A 227 3.21 9.04 -13.51
CA TYR A 227 3.70 10.39 -13.30
C TYR A 227 5.10 10.33 -12.69
N TYR A 228 5.88 11.37 -12.91
CA TYR A 228 7.23 11.48 -12.38
C TYR A 228 7.49 12.86 -11.80
N SER A 229 8.04 12.89 -10.60
CA SER A 229 8.68 14.06 -10.00
C SER A 229 10.19 13.91 -10.16
N LYS A 230 10.78 14.79 -10.96
CA LYS A 230 12.22 14.81 -11.20
C LYS A 230 12.99 15.27 -9.97
N ASP A 231 12.49 16.31 -9.31
CA ASP A 231 13.17 16.92 -8.17
C ASP A 231 13.23 15.99 -6.96
N SER A 232 12.22 15.17 -6.78
CA SER A 232 12.12 14.21 -5.67
C SER A 232 12.53 12.79 -6.07
N ASN A 233 12.73 12.51 -7.37
CA ASN A 233 12.97 11.18 -7.93
C ASN A 233 11.91 10.17 -7.49
N VAL A 234 10.65 10.48 -7.73
CA VAL A 234 9.48 9.66 -7.34
C VAL A 234 8.63 9.34 -8.57
N LEU A 235 8.39 8.05 -8.78
CA LEU A 235 7.36 7.57 -9.72
C LEU A 235 6.03 7.39 -8.99
N VAL A 236 4.97 7.86 -9.61
CA VAL A 236 3.59 7.69 -9.11
C VAL A 236 2.79 6.96 -10.18
N ILE A 237 2.13 5.88 -9.81
CA ILE A 237 1.20 5.20 -10.69
C ILE A 237 -0.22 5.32 -10.16
N ASP A 238 -1.11 5.86 -10.99
CA ASP A 238 -2.55 5.91 -10.73
C ASP A 238 -3.18 4.62 -11.25
N SER A 239 -3.81 3.86 -10.37
CA SER A 239 -4.35 2.55 -10.70
C SER A 239 -5.79 2.38 -10.25
N TYR A 240 -6.44 1.33 -10.71
CA TYR A 240 -7.72 0.90 -10.15
C TYR A 240 -7.58 0.55 -8.67
N HIS A 241 -8.69 0.67 -7.94
CA HIS A 241 -8.74 0.09 -6.59
C HIS A 241 -8.59 -1.45 -6.70
N PRO A 242 -7.81 -2.11 -5.83
CA PRO A 242 -7.60 -3.55 -5.93
C PRO A 242 -8.89 -4.40 -5.85
N SER A 243 -9.95 -3.88 -5.23
CA SER A 243 -11.28 -4.54 -5.25
C SER A 243 -12.10 -4.29 -6.52
N SER A 244 -11.59 -3.49 -7.46
CA SER A 244 -12.30 -3.23 -8.72
C SER A 244 -12.41 -4.49 -9.58
N THR A 245 -13.59 -4.72 -10.16
CA THR A 245 -13.83 -5.81 -11.10
C THR A 245 -13.79 -5.37 -12.57
N LYS A 246 -13.53 -4.07 -12.81
CA LYS A 246 -13.43 -3.53 -14.17
C LYS A 246 -12.33 -4.23 -14.97
N ASN A 247 -12.63 -4.58 -16.21
CA ASN A 247 -11.68 -5.14 -17.18
C ASN A 247 -11.04 -6.50 -16.82
N GLY A 248 -11.39 -7.08 -15.68
CA GLY A 248 -10.82 -8.35 -15.20
C GLY A 248 -9.42 -8.22 -14.57
N ASP A 249 -9.05 -9.27 -13.83
CA ASP A 249 -7.82 -9.28 -13.01
C ASP A 249 -6.55 -9.30 -13.87
N GLU A 250 -6.56 -10.08 -14.97
CA GLU A 250 -5.43 -10.21 -15.89
C GLU A 250 -5.10 -8.89 -16.57
N TRP A 251 -6.12 -8.26 -17.16
CA TRP A 251 -5.95 -6.99 -17.84
C TRP A 251 -5.42 -5.91 -16.86
N GLN A 252 -5.98 -5.84 -15.65
CA GLN A 252 -5.51 -4.88 -14.63
C GLN A 252 -4.07 -5.12 -14.22
N TYR A 253 -3.66 -6.38 -14.07
CA TYR A 253 -2.29 -6.76 -13.75
C TYR A 253 -1.32 -6.34 -14.86
N ASP A 254 -1.65 -6.70 -16.08
CA ASP A 254 -0.84 -6.44 -17.26
C ASP A 254 -0.68 -4.95 -17.52
N GLU A 255 -1.78 -4.20 -17.57
CA GLU A 255 -1.73 -2.77 -17.85
C GLU A 255 -1.02 -2.00 -16.74
N PHE A 256 -1.25 -2.37 -15.48
CA PHE A 256 -0.57 -1.78 -14.36
C PHE A 256 0.96 -1.90 -14.48
N LEU A 257 1.46 -3.11 -14.67
CA LEU A 257 2.91 -3.35 -14.71
C LEU A 257 3.57 -2.87 -16.01
N LYS A 258 2.92 -3.06 -17.15
CA LYS A 258 3.43 -2.57 -18.44
C LYS A 258 3.58 -1.06 -18.42
N ASN A 259 2.55 -0.33 -17.99
CA ASN A 259 2.62 1.14 -17.92
C ASN A 259 3.64 1.60 -16.88
N PHE A 260 3.75 0.93 -15.73
CA PHE A 260 4.77 1.23 -14.73
C PHE A 260 6.20 1.12 -15.32
N TYR A 261 6.53 -0.01 -15.95
CA TYR A 261 7.87 -0.20 -16.51
C TYR A 261 8.16 0.62 -17.78
N ARG A 262 7.13 0.96 -18.56
CA ARG A 262 7.26 2.00 -19.59
C ARG A 262 7.64 3.34 -18.97
N GLY A 263 6.97 3.75 -17.92
CA GLY A 263 7.32 4.96 -17.19
C GLY A 263 8.75 4.93 -16.65
N VAL A 264 9.17 3.82 -16.05
CA VAL A 264 10.58 3.61 -15.62
C VAL A 264 11.55 3.84 -16.76
N LYS A 265 11.28 3.27 -17.93
CA LYS A 265 12.10 3.38 -19.13
C LYS A 265 12.14 4.80 -19.70
N GLU A 266 10.97 5.44 -19.86
CA GLU A 266 10.85 6.77 -20.50
C GLU A 266 11.64 7.85 -19.74
N VAL A 267 11.68 7.78 -18.42
CA VAL A 267 12.44 8.75 -17.62
C VAL A 267 13.81 8.27 -17.18
N ASN A 268 14.25 7.09 -17.65
CA ASN A 268 15.49 6.43 -17.21
C ASN A 268 15.57 6.35 -15.68
N PHE A 269 14.46 5.93 -15.04
CA PHE A 269 14.35 5.92 -13.59
C PHE A 269 15.31 4.92 -12.95
N VAL A 270 16.08 5.40 -11.98
CA VAL A 270 17.02 4.55 -11.24
C VAL A 270 16.50 4.32 -9.83
N PHE A 271 16.19 3.07 -9.53
CA PHE A 271 15.84 2.65 -8.17
C PHE A 271 17.10 2.65 -7.30
N SER A 272 17.02 3.31 -6.16
CA SER A 272 18.14 3.39 -5.22
C SER A 272 17.69 3.28 -3.76
N PRO A 273 18.45 2.56 -2.91
CA PRO A 273 18.16 2.51 -1.49
C PRO A 273 18.49 3.84 -0.79
N LEU A 274 17.96 4.03 0.41
CA LEU A 274 18.33 5.18 1.27
C LEU A 274 19.69 4.98 1.95
N ILE A 275 20.02 3.74 2.22
CA ILE A 275 21.32 3.33 2.81
C ILE A 275 21.89 2.18 1.98
N LYS A 276 23.22 2.17 1.87
CA LYS A 276 23.97 1.12 1.16
C LYS A 276 24.15 -0.12 2.02
#